data_5c03ee8a54d29a4644ce2ba45f848241
#
_entry.id   5c03ee8a54d29a4644ce2ba45f848241
#
_cell.length_a   1.000
_cell.length_b   1.000
_cell.length_c   1.000
_cell.angle_alpha   90.00
_cell.angle_beta   90.00
_cell.angle_gamma   90.00
#
_symmetry.space_group_name_H-M   'P 1'
#
loop_
_entity.id
_entity.type
_entity.pdbx_description
1 polymer ?
#
loop_
_entity_poly.entity_id
_entity_poly.type
_entity_poly.pdbx_seq_one_letter_code
_entity_poly.pdbx_strand_id
1 'polypeptide(L)'
;MLERISSGIPGLDPLIQGGIPKNSSVFVSGPPGSGKSILGLQYLFDGARKKEPGLYVTLESNIDTLKEQAEAFGWNPKDLNFVSYPISDLQSVDVMQDVYDKVMFEFKPKRLVFDSLTTYNEFSLPRLLTKEKVPESIGGRYSTHLLLQNIASIGSVTAMFLCEKTADIDLGEFLCDGVIELSQSFVGSTFSRKLRVPKMRLTQIDSSWRSFSISRKGISLG
;
A
#
# COMPACT_ATOMS: atom_id res chain seq x y z
N MET A 1 -15.41 20.00 -6.93
CA MET A 1 -13.93 19.86 -6.90
C MET A 1 -13.63 18.47 -6.38
N LEU A 2 -12.65 17.74 -6.93
CA LEU A 2 -12.29 16.39 -6.47
C LEU A 2 -11.69 16.49 -5.07
N GLU A 3 -12.26 15.75 -4.10
CA GLU A 3 -11.70 15.69 -2.76
C GLU A 3 -10.39 14.88 -2.77
N ARG A 4 -9.40 15.38 -2.03
CA ARG A 4 -8.08 14.75 -1.91
C ARG A 4 -7.70 14.58 -0.46
N ILE A 5 -6.91 13.55 -0.20
CA ILE A 5 -6.28 13.35 1.11
C ILE A 5 -4.77 13.47 0.96
N SER A 6 -4.11 13.96 1.98
CA SER A 6 -2.65 14.07 1.93
C SER A 6 -1.99 12.70 1.93
N SER A 7 -0.85 12.60 1.25
CA SER A 7 -0.02 11.40 1.32
C SER A 7 0.72 11.24 2.66
N GLY A 8 0.87 12.34 3.40
CA GLY A 8 1.72 12.40 4.59
C GLY A 8 3.23 12.44 4.27
N ILE A 9 3.58 12.45 2.99
CA ILE A 9 4.98 12.48 2.54
C ILE A 9 5.32 13.91 2.12
N PRO A 10 6.16 14.64 2.87
CA PRO A 10 6.59 15.98 2.49
C PRO A 10 7.18 16.00 1.07
N GLY A 11 6.70 16.92 0.23
CA GLY A 11 7.11 17.06 -1.16
C GLY A 11 6.35 16.20 -2.17
N LEU A 12 5.53 15.22 -1.75
CA LEU A 12 4.78 14.35 -2.68
C LEU A 12 3.47 15.00 -3.15
N ASP A 13 2.71 15.57 -2.24
CA ASP A 13 1.39 16.11 -2.56
C ASP A 13 1.39 17.18 -3.67
N PRO A 14 2.39 18.10 -3.75
CA PRO A 14 2.49 19.03 -4.87
C PRO A 14 2.64 18.35 -6.25
N LEU A 15 3.25 17.17 -6.33
CA LEU A 15 3.43 16.43 -7.58
C LEU A 15 2.13 15.81 -8.11
N ILE A 16 1.10 15.75 -7.24
CA ILE A 16 -0.19 15.12 -7.50
C ILE A 16 -1.37 16.05 -7.18
N GLN A 17 -1.23 17.34 -7.49
CA GLN A 17 -2.28 18.37 -7.31
C GLN A 17 -2.84 18.45 -5.88
N GLY A 18 -1.99 18.29 -4.86
CA GLY A 18 -2.37 18.51 -3.46
C GLY A 18 -2.76 17.25 -2.69
N GLY A 19 -2.57 16.07 -3.25
CA GLY A 19 -2.79 14.81 -2.54
C GLY A 19 -3.46 13.71 -3.36
N ILE A 20 -3.66 12.57 -2.73
CA ILE A 20 -4.28 11.38 -3.33
C ILE A 20 -5.79 11.61 -3.46
N PRO A 21 -6.41 11.31 -4.62
CA PRO A 21 -7.86 11.35 -4.74
C PRO A 21 -8.53 10.47 -3.68
N LYS A 22 -9.53 11.02 -3.00
CA LYS A 22 -10.25 10.28 -1.96
C LYS A 22 -10.97 9.07 -2.55
N ASN A 23 -11.03 7.99 -1.79
CA ASN A 23 -11.65 6.72 -2.18
C ASN A 23 -11.02 6.06 -3.40
N SER A 24 -9.74 6.34 -3.66
CA SER A 24 -8.97 5.70 -4.72
C SER A 24 -8.07 4.60 -4.19
N SER A 25 -7.66 3.73 -5.11
CA SER A 25 -6.65 2.69 -4.89
C SER A 25 -5.29 3.16 -5.44
N VAL A 26 -4.25 3.04 -4.63
CA VAL A 26 -2.87 3.40 -5.01
C VAL A 26 -1.98 2.18 -4.90
N PHE A 27 -1.33 1.83 -5.98
CA PHE A 27 -0.32 0.79 -6.03
C PHE A 27 1.05 1.38 -5.73
N VAL A 28 1.77 0.80 -4.76
CA VAL A 28 3.12 1.24 -4.36
C VAL A 28 4.10 0.12 -4.65
N SER A 29 4.92 0.28 -5.67
CA SER A 29 5.91 -0.72 -6.08
C SER A 29 7.34 -0.30 -5.80
N GLY A 30 8.21 -1.28 -5.63
CA GLY A 30 9.64 -1.05 -5.45
C GLY A 30 10.39 -2.27 -4.93
N PRO A 31 11.73 -2.30 -5.04
CA PRO A 31 12.53 -3.40 -4.55
C PRO A 31 12.50 -3.52 -3.01
N PRO A 32 12.91 -4.67 -2.44
CA PRO A 32 13.10 -4.82 -0.99
C PRO A 32 14.00 -3.71 -0.44
N GLY A 33 13.66 -3.18 0.74
CA GLY A 33 14.43 -2.11 1.38
C GLY A 33 14.25 -0.70 0.77
N SER A 34 13.40 -0.52 -0.23
CA SER A 34 13.15 0.79 -0.84
C SER A 34 12.35 1.75 0.05
N GLY A 35 11.67 1.24 1.11
CA GLY A 35 10.90 2.05 2.05
C GLY A 35 9.39 1.96 1.90
N LYS A 36 8.85 0.97 1.18
CA LYS A 36 7.40 0.78 0.97
C LYS A 36 6.60 0.77 2.28
N SER A 37 6.99 -0.10 3.23
CA SER A 37 6.27 -0.22 4.52
C SER A 37 6.36 1.06 5.35
N ILE A 38 7.51 1.78 5.31
CA ILE A 38 7.65 3.09 5.96
C ILE A 38 6.70 4.12 5.33
N LEU A 39 6.59 4.12 3.99
CA LEU A 39 5.66 4.99 3.27
C LEU A 39 4.21 4.69 3.68
N GLY A 40 3.83 3.42 3.73
CA GLY A 40 2.50 2.99 4.17
C GLY A 40 2.20 3.41 5.62
N LEU A 41 3.12 3.19 6.55
CA LEU A 41 2.98 3.63 7.94
C LEU A 41 2.83 5.16 8.02
N GLN A 42 3.70 5.91 7.36
CA GLN A 42 3.65 7.38 7.37
C GLN A 42 2.34 7.93 6.82
N TYR A 43 1.81 7.32 5.74
CA TYR A 43 0.51 7.65 5.18
C TYR A 43 -0.62 7.47 6.20
N LEU A 44 -0.61 6.37 6.95
CA LEU A 44 -1.63 6.11 7.97
C LEU A 44 -1.49 7.04 9.17
N PHE A 45 -0.27 7.31 9.65
CA PHE A 45 -0.03 8.22 10.76
C PHE A 45 -0.37 9.68 10.43
N ASP A 46 -0.17 10.12 9.19
CA ASP A 46 -0.70 11.41 8.74
C ASP A 46 -2.23 11.46 8.84
N GLY A 47 -2.90 10.39 8.46
CA GLY A 47 -4.35 10.25 8.61
C GLY A 47 -4.80 10.32 10.06
N ALA A 48 -4.15 9.58 10.95
CA ALA A 48 -4.46 9.57 12.37
C ALA A 48 -4.42 10.98 12.99
N ARG A 49 -3.40 11.77 12.63
CA ARG A 49 -3.29 13.19 13.06
C ARG A 49 -4.46 14.04 12.56
N LYS A 50 -5.11 13.65 11.48
CA LYS A 50 -6.28 14.31 10.87
C LYS A 50 -7.61 13.70 11.27
N LYS A 51 -7.59 12.79 12.25
CA LYS A 51 -8.77 12.02 12.72
C LYS A 51 -9.39 11.15 11.61
N GLU A 52 -8.55 10.67 10.70
CA GLU A 52 -8.90 9.68 9.69
C GLU A 52 -8.40 8.31 10.14
N PRO A 53 -9.29 7.40 10.60
CA PRO A 53 -8.89 6.10 11.11
C PRO A 53 -8.08 5.31 10.07
N GLY A 54 -6.96 4.73 10.49
CA GLY A 54 -6.08 3.94 9.66
C GLY A 54 -6.11 2.45 10.03
N LEU A 55 -6.01 1.60 9.01
CA LEU A 55 -5.83 0.16 9.15
C LEU A 55 -4.60 -0.29 8.34
N TYR A 56 -3.68 -0.97 9.00
CA TYR A 56 -2.55 -1.66 8.38
C TYR A 56 -2.79 -3.16 8.37
N VAL A 57 -2.90 -3.74 7.20
CA VAL A 57 -3.00 -5.19 6.99
C VAL A 57 -1.65 -5.69 6.52
N THR A 58 -1.05 -6.64 7.24
CA THR A 58 0.24 -7.23 6.86
C THR A 58 0.15 -8.75 6.67
N LEU A 59 0.81 -9.24 5.62
CA LEU A 59 1.03 -10.65 5.34
C LEU A 59 2.51 -11.04 5.46
N GLU A 60 3.39 -10.07 5.67
CA GLU A 60 4.85 -10.27 5.70
C GLU A 60 5.46 -10.01 7.07
N SER A 61 5.01 -8.94 7.70
CA SER A 61 5.64 -8.45 8.93
C SER A 61 4.85 -8.81 10.17
N ASN A 62 5.55 -9.10 11.25
CA ASN A 62 4.93 -9.18 12.57
C ASN A 62 4.45 -7.78 12.99
N ILE A 63 3.28 -7.71 13.63
CA ILE A 63 2.69 -6.46 14.12
C ILE A 63 3.64 -5.74 15.10
N ASP A 64 4.33 -6.48 15.95
CA ASP A 64 5.23 -5.87 16.94
C ASP A 64 6.43 -5.19 16.26
N THR A 65 6.98 -5.78 15.20
CA THR A 65 8.03 -5.16 14.38
C THR A 65 7.53 -3.86 13.72
N LEU A 66 6.28 -3.83 13.22
CA LEU A 66 5.70 -2.62 12.63
C LEU A 66 5.48 -1.53 13.69
N LYS A 67 5.08 -1.89 14.91
CA LYS A 67 4.93 -0.96 16.03
C LYS A 67 6.28 -0.39 16.47
N GLU A 68 7.29 -1.23 16.64
CA GLU A 68 8.67 -0.80 16.95
C GLU A 68 9.22 0.15 15.88
N GLN A 69 8.96 -0.17 14.60
CA GLN A 69 9.33 0.72 13.49
C GLN A 69 8.62 2.07 13.59
N ALA A 70 7.32 2.09 13.89
CA ALA A 70 6.57 3.32 14.09
C ALA A 70 7.15 4.16 15.24
N GLU A 71 7.43 3.53 16.38
CA GLU A 71 8.03 4.19 17.54
C GLU A 71 9.39 4.80 17.22
N ALA A 72 10.22 4.11 16.41
CA ALA A 72 11.52 4.63 15.98
C ALA A 72 11.42 5.94 15.16
N PHE A 73 10.26 6.18 14.52
CA PHE A 73 9.95 7.44 13.84
C PHE A 73 9.19 8.44 14.73
N GLY A 74 8.96 8.12 16.00
CA GLY A 74 8.20 8.95 16.94
C GLY A 74 6.69 8.95 16.66
N TRP A 75 6.19 7.91 16.00
CA TRP A 75 4.76 7.71 15.76
C TRP A 75 4.19 6.77 16.83
N ASN A 76 3.03 7.12 17.38
CA ASN A 76 2.39 6.32 18.41
C ASN A 76 1.59 5.15 17.78
N PRO A 77 2.00 3.88 17.96
CA PRO A 77 1.31 2.76 17.33
C PRO A 77 -0.16 2.59 17.74
N LYS A 78 -0.55 3.15 18.88
CA LYS A 78 -1.94 3.09 19.37
C LYS A 78 -2.91 3.93 18.54
N ASP A 79 -2.39 4.79 17.68
CA ASP A 79 -3.22 5.63 16.80
C ASP A 79 -3.69 4.87 15.55
N LEU A 80 -3.21 3.63 15.34
CA LEU A 80 -3.55 2.79 14.20
C LEU A 80 -4.11 1.43 14.64
N ASN A 81 -4.89 0.84 13.74
CA ASN A 81 -5.27 -0.56 13.81
C ASN A 81 -4.33 -1.41 12.96
N PHE A 82 -3.97 -2.59 13.45
CA PHE A 82 -3.11 -3.55 12.76
C PHE A 82 -3.79 -4.90 12.70
N VAL A 83 -3.72 -5.54 11.54
CA VAL A 83 -4.15 -6.92 11.31
C VAL A 83 -3.02 -7.65 10.62
N SER A 84 -2.68 -8.86 11.11
CA SER A 84 -1.67 -9.71 10.50
C SER A 84 -2.26 -11.07 10.14
N TYR A 85 -1.88 -11.55 8.96
CA TYR A 85 -2.16 -12.89 8.50
C TYR A 85 -0.83 -13.63 8.31
N PRO A 86 -0.43 -14.47 9.28
CA PRO A 86 0.76 -15.32 9.12
C PRO A 86 0.64 -16.18 7.87
N ILE A 87 1.75 -16.45 7.20
CA ILE A 87 1.78 -17.29 5.98
C ILE A 87 1.11 -18.65 6.20
N SER A 88 1.27 -19.24 7.42
CA SER A 88 0.59 -20.48 7.81
C SER A 88 -0.93 -20.42 7.67
N ASP A 89 -1.52 -19.26 7.84
CA ASP A 89 -2.97 -19.08 7.88
C ASP A 89 -3.54 -18.74 6.50
N LEU A 90 -2.71 -18.25 5.56
CA LEU A 90 -3.14 -17.82 4.22
C LEU A 90 -3.79 -18.93 3.40
N GLN A 91 -3.50 -20.19 3.70
CA GLN A 91 -4.13 -21.34 3.05
C GLN A 91 -5.49 -21.71 3.65
N SER A 92 -5.75 -21.35 4.91
CA SER A 92 -6.97 -21.70 5.65
C SER A 92 -7.97 -20.54 5.75
N VAL A 93 -7.49 -19.31 5.83
CA VAL A 93 -8.32 -18.09 5.95
C VAL A 93 -8.62 -17.51 4.58
N ASP A 94 -9.85 -17.11 4.34
CA ASP A 94 -10.21 -16.28 3.19
C ASP A 94 -9.83 -14.84 3.50
N VAL A 95 -8.55 -14.51 3.29
CA VAL A 95 -7.98 -13.19 3.62
C VAL A 95 -8.76 -12.06 2.96
N MET A 96 -9.21 -12.26 1.71
CA MET A 96 -9.98 -11.27 0.99
C MET A 96 -11.32 -10.95 1.69
N GLN A 97 -12.06 -12.01 2.06
CA GLN A 97 -13.34 -11.83 2.74
C GLN A 97 -13.14 -11.27 4.14
N ASP A 98 -12.17 -11.76 4.89
CA ASP A 98 -11.91 -11.29 6.26
C ASP A 98 -11.43 -9.83 6.29
N VAL A 99 -10.57 -9.42 5.35
CA VAL A 99 -10.17 -8.01 5.20
C VAL A 99 -11.37 -7.13 4.84
N TYR A 100 -12.22 -7.59 3.91
CA TYR A 100 -13.45 -6.86 3.55
C TYR A 100 -14.35 -6.66 4.76
N ASP A 101 -14.61 -7.71 5.54
CA ASP A 101 -15.47 -7.66 6.73
C ASP A 101 -14.89 -6.74 7.81
N LYS A 102 -13.57 -6.80 8.04
CA LYS A 102 -12.89 -5.91 8.98
C LYS A 102 -12.98 -4.44 8.56
N VAL A 103 -12.81 -4.17 7.26
CA VAL A 103 -12.92 -2.80 6.75
C VAL A 103 -14.35 -2.29 6.82
N MET A 104 -15.34 -3.10 6.44
CA MET A 104 -16.74 -2.70 6.40
C MET A 104 -17.41 -2.59 7.78
N PHE A 105 -17.13 -3.54 8.65
CA PHE A 105 -17.93 -3.73 9.86
C PHE A 105 -17.17 -3.45 11.15
N GLU A 106 -15.87 -3.79 11.21
CA GLU A 106 -15.10 -3.70 12.46
C GLU A 106 -14.39 -2.33 12.59
N PHE A 107 -13.42 -2.03 11.73
CA PHE A 107 -12.56 -0.86 11.88
C PHE A 107 -13.07 0.39 11.17
N LYS A 108 -13.81 0.24 10.08
CA LYS A 108 -14.32 1.33 9.23
C LYS A 108 -13.28 2.41 8.94
N PRO A 109 -12.10 2.02 8.45
CA PRO A 109 -11.00 2.95 8.24
C PRO A 109 -11.32 3.93 7.11
N LYS A 110 -10.67 5.11 7.15
CA LYS A 110 -10.62 6.03 6.01
C LYS A 110 -9.38 5.78 5.15
N ARG A 111 -8.34 5.21 5.76
CA ARG A 111 -7.09 4.87 5.09
C ARG A 111 -6.73 3.41 5.35
N LEU A 112 -6.37 2.70 4.29
CA LEU A 112 -5.95 1.30 4.34
C LEU A 112 -4.56 1.16 3.73
N VAL A 113 -3.71 0.35 4.35
CA VAL A 113 -2.48 -0.18 3.75
C VAL A 113 -2.57 -1.70 3.75
N PHE A 114 -2.29 -2.32 2.60
CA PHE A 114 -2.22 -3.76 2.42
C PHE A 114 -0.79 -4.16 2.01
N ASP A 115 -0.09 -4.86 2.88
CA ASP A 115 1.34 -5.22 2.75
C ASP A 115 1.54 -6.75 2.89
N SER A 116 1.69 -7.55 1.80
CA SER A 116 1.81 -7.09 0.44
C SER A 116 0.90 -7.89 -0.52
N LEU A 117 0.65 -7.30 -1.68
CA LEU A 117 0.00 -8.00 -2.80
C LEU A 117 0.85 -9.16 -3.33
N THR A 118 2.18 -9.05 -3.27
CA THR A 118 3.09 -10.11 -3.68
C THR A 118 2.81 -11.38 -2.88
N THR A 119 2.89 -11.29 -1.56
CA THR A 119 2.63 -12.41 -0.65
C THR A 119 1.20 -12.92 -0.76
N TYR A 120 0.22 -12.01 -0.90
CA TYR A 120 -1.16 -12.41 -1.14
C TYR A 120 -1.31 -13.29 -2.39
N ASN A 121 -0.72 -12.88 -3.51
CA ASN A 121 -0.79 -13.63 -4.76
C ASN A 121 -0.06 -14.96 -4.69
N GLU A 122 1.09 -15.02 -4.04
CA GLU A 122 1.89 -16.25 -3.91
C GLU A 122 1.20 -17.32 -3.07
N PHE A 123 0.61 -16.93 -1.94
CA PHE A 123 0.12 -17.90 -0.94
C PHE A 123 -1.41 -18.08 -0.93
N SER A 124 -2.20 -17.08 -1.34
CA SER A 124 -3.67 -17.21 -1.40
C SER A 124 -4.17 -17.76 -2.72
N LEU A 125 -3.37 -17.69 -3.78
CA LEU A 125 -3.73 -18.12 -5.13
C LEU A 125 -4.13 -19.59 -5.23
N PRO A 126 -3.39 -20.58 -4.68
CA PRO A 126 -3.75 -21.99 -4.80
C PRO A 126 -5.17 -22.29 -4.32
N ARG A 127 -5.61 -21.65 -3.24
CA ARG A 127 -6.96 -21.82 -2.70
C ARG A 127 -8.03 -21.25 -3.63
N LEU A 128 -7.79 -20.05 -4.19
CA LEU A 128 -8.71 -19.41 -5.13
C LEU A 128 -8.86 -20.22 -6.41
N LEU A 129 -7.77 -20.74 -6.94
CA LEU A 129 -7.78 -21.61 -8.13
C LEU A 129 -8.65 -22.85 -7.92
N THR A 130 -8.51 -23.48 -6.75
CA THR A 130 -9.26 -24.70 -6.40
C THR A 130 -10.75 -24.39 -6.18
N LYS A 131 -11.07 -23.32 -5.44
CA LYS A 131 -12.44 -22.92 -5.10
C LYS A 131 -13.22 -22.44 -6.33
N GLU A 132 -12.60 -21.59 -7.14
CA GLU A 132 -13.26 -20.89 -8.25
C GLU A 132 -13.02 -21.57 -9.61
N LYS A 133 -12.25 -22.67 -9.64
CA LYS A 133 -11.86 -23.37 -10.88
C LYS A 133 -11.18 -22.47 -11.92
N VAL A 134 -10.42 -21.49 -11.45
CA VAL A 134 -9.70 -20.54 -12.30
C VAL A 134 -8.41 -21.18 -12.81
N PRO A 135 -8.09 -21.09 -14.12
CA PRO A 135 -6.79 -21.56 -14.62
C PRO A 135 -5.61 -20.86 -13.96
N GLU A 136 -4.54 -21.60 -13.64
CA GLU A 136 -3.34 -21.08 -12.98
C GLU A 136 -2.73 -19.89 -13.72
N SER A 137 -2.76 -19.93 -15.07
CA SER A 137 -2.22 -18.86 -15.93
C SER A 137 -2.86 -17.48 -15.76
N ILE A 138 -4.07 -17.43 -15.19
CA ILE A 138 -4.80 -16.16 -14.95
C ILE A 138 -5.11 -15.93 -13.47
N GLY A 139 -4.78 -16.89 -12.62
CA GLY A 139 -5.19 -16.88 -11.21
C GLY A 139 -4.66 -15.68 -10.41
N GLY A 140 -3.39 -15.30 -10.56
CA GLY A 140 -2.82 -14.12 -9.90
C GLY A 140 -3.51 -12.82 -10.31
N ARG A 141 -3.88 -12.72 -11.60
CA ARG A 141 -4.66 -11.60 -12.12
C ARG A 141 -6.05 -11.55 -11.51
N TYR A 142 -6.69 -12.69 -11.44
CA TYR A 142 -8.04 -12.81 -10.92
C TYR A 142 -8.11 -12.47 -9.44
N SER A 143 -7.18 -12.99 -8.62
CA SER A 143 -7.14 -12.73 -7.18
C SER A 143 -6.87 -11.27 -6.86
N THR A 144 -5.91 -10.64 -7.53
CA THR A 144 -5.63 -9.21 -7.39
C THR A 144 -6.86 -8.37 -7.78
N HIS A 145 -7.50 -8.70 -8.91
CA HIS A 145 -8.67 -7.98 -9.37
C HIS A 145 -9.83 -8.05 -8.35
N LEU A 146 -10.12 -9.24 -7.83
CA LEU A 146 -11.17 -9.42 -6.82
C LEU A 146 -10.89 -8.64 -5.54
N LEU A 147 -9.65 -8.70 -5.02
CA LEU A 147 -9.28 -7.96 -3.83
C LEU A 147 -9.48 -6.45 -4.02
N LEU A 148 -8.95 -5.92 -5.13
CA LEU A 148 -9.07 -4.49 -5.44
C LEU A 148 -10.53 -4.07 -5.66
N GLN A 149 -11.33 -4.87 -6.36
CA GLN A 149 -12.77 -4.61 -6.53
C GLN A 149 -13.53 -4.61 -5.21
N ASN A 150 -13.27 -5.58 -4.33
CA ASN A 150 -13.94 -5.65 -3.04
C ASN A 150 -13.63 -4.42 -2.20
N ILE A 151 -12.37 -4.02 -2.10
CA ILE A 151 -11.99 -2.81 -1.36
C ILE A 151 -12.58 -1.54 -2.02
N ALA A 152 -12.54 -1.44 -3.35
CA ALA A 152 -13.11 -0.30 -4.06
C ALA A 152 -14.64 -0.19 -3.89
N SER A 153 -15.35 -1.34 -3.80
CA SER A 153 -16.81 -1.37 -3.61
C SER A 153 -17.26 -0.75 -2.28
N ILE A 154 -16.36 -0.67 -1.29
CA ILE A 154 -16.64 -0.02 -0.01
C ILE A 154 -16.88 1.49 -0.18
N GLY A 155 -16.26 2.13 -1.18
CA GLY A 155 -16.52 3.52 -1.58
C GLY A 155 -16.19 4.60 -0.56
N SER A 156 -15.58 4.24 0.59
CA SER A 156 -15.27 5.18 1.67
C SER A 156 -13.83 5.10 2.17
N VAL A 157 -12.98 4.31 1.49
CA VAL A 157 -11.61 4.02 1.88
C VAL A 157 -10.64 4.45 0.77
N THR A 158 -9.57 5.13 1.14
CA THR A 158 -8.42 5.33 0.24
C THR A 158 -7.34 4.33 0.61
N ALA A 159 -7.02 3.43 -0.32
CA ALA A 159 -6.19 2.27 -0.05
C ALA A 159 -4.84 2.35 -0.75
N MET A 160 -3.76 1.94 -0.06
CA MET A 160 -2.45 1.67 -0.64
C MET A 160 -2.16 0.18 -0.62
N PHE A 161 -1.78 -0.36 -1.77
CA PHE A 161 -1.38 -1.75 -1.94
C PHE A 161 0.12 -1.79 -2.21
N LEU A 162 0.89 -2.33 -1.27
CA LEU A 162 2.33 -2.45 -1.39
C LEU A 162 2.68 -3.73 -2.14
N CYS A 163 3.67 -3.65 -3.03
CA CYS A 163 4.09 -4.77 -3.85
C CYS A 163 5.60 -4.74 -4.10
N GLU A 164 6.22 -5.90 -4.15
CA GLU A 164 7.58 -5.99 -4.67
C GLU A 164 7.57 -5.84 -6.18
N LYS A 165 8.51 -5.06 -6.70
CA LYS A 165 8.67 -4.91 -8.14
C LYS A 165 9.30 -6.17 -8.70
N THR A 166 8.52 -6.94 -9.44
CA THR A 166 8.99 -8.09 -10.22
C THR A 166 9.28 -7.69 -11.67
N ALA A 167 9.92 -8.59 -12.44
CA ALA A 167 10.20 -8.35 -13.86
C ALA A 167 8.95 -8.36 -14.73
N ASP A 168 7.88 -9.00 -14.27
CA ASP A 168 6.60 -9.07 -14.97
C ASP A 168 5.76 -7.82 -14.73
N ILE A 169 4.94 -7.46 -15.73
CA ILE A 169 4.01 -6.32 -15.65
C ILE A 169 3.07 -6.57 -14.47
N ASP A 170 3.22 -5.73 -13.46
CA ASP A 170 2.41 -5.86 -12.25
C ASP A 170 0.99 -5.39 -12.53
N LEU A 171 0.06 -6.27 -12.29
CA LEU A 171 -1.36 -6.02 -12.59
C LEU A 171 -1.95 -4.93 -11.71
N GLY A 172 -1.41 -4.75 -10.49
CA GLY A 172 -1.79 -3.66 -9.61
C GLY A 172 -1.60 -2.30 -10.27
N GLU A 173 -0.54 -2.13 -11.08
CA GLU A 173 -0.32 -0.91 -11.85
C GLU A 173 -1.46 -0.61 -12.83
N PHE A 174 -2.05 -1.65 -13.41
CA PHE A 174 -3.16 -1.49 -14.38
C PHE A 174 -4.48 -1.19 -13.68
N LEU A 175 -4.77 -1.90 -12.60
CA LEU A 175 -6.07 -1.89 -11.94
C LEU A 175 -6.25 -0.70 -11.00
N CYS A 176 -5.20 -0.31 -10.27
CA CYS A 176 -5.27 0.81 -9.33
C CYS A 176 -5.43 2.17 -10.03
N ASP A 177 -6.00 3.12 -9.29
CA ASP A 177 -6.20 4.50 -9.76
C ASP A 177 -4.90 5.30 -9.80
N GLY A 178 -3.99 5.01 -8.88
CA GLY A 178 -2.68 5.62 -8.80
C GLY A 178 -1.56 4.59 -8.72
N VAL A 179 -0.36 5.01 -9.12
CA VAL A 179 0.89 4.25 -8.98
C VAL A 179 1.96 5.16 -8.41
N ILE A 180 2.62 4.70 -7.36
CA ILE A 180 3.83 5.28 -6.80
C ILE A 180 4.94 4.25 -6.93
N GLU A 181 6.02 4.62 -7.59
CA GLU A 181 7.15 3.73 -7.82
C GLU A 181 8.36 4.20 -7.01
N LEU A 182 8.90 3.29 -6.20
CA LEU A 182 10.13 3.50 -5.44
C LEU A 182 11.29 2.80 -6.15
N SER A 183 12.44 3.44 -6.13
CA SER A 183 13.69 2.89 -6.67
C SER A 183 14.84 3.16 -5.71
N GLN A 184 15.81 2.27 -5.72
CA GLN A 184 17.05 2.45 -4.99
C GLN A 184 18.23 2.04 -5.88
N SER A 185 19.33 2.75 -5.77
CA SER A 185 20.54 2.49 -6.54
C SER A 185 21.78 2.99 -5.82
N PHE A 186 22.92 2.39 -6.13
CA PHE A 186 24.21 2.95 -5.77
C PHE A 186 24.71 3.82 -6.93
N VAL A 187 25.15 5.04 -6.61
CA VAL A 187 25.85 5.94 -7.53
C VAL A 187 27.24 6.14 -6.95
N GLY A 188 28.21 5.39 -7.47
CA GLY A 188 29.52 5.24 -6.83
C GLY A 188 29.38 4.58 -5.45
N SER A 189 29.86 5.24 -4.40
CA SER A 189 29.72 4.79 -3.00
C SER A 189 28.45 5.32 -2.31
N THR A 190 27.64 6.13 -2.99
CA THR A 190 26.46 6.77 -2.39
C THR A 190 25.21 5.98 -2.68
N PHE A 191 24.47 5.63 -1.61
CA PHE A 191 23.15 5.02 -1.72
C PHE A 191 22.09 6.09 -1.99
N SER A 192 21.33 5.92 -3.07
CA SER A 192 20.30 6.87 -3.50
C SER A 192 18.93 6.19 -3.55
N ARG A 193 17.91 6.88 -3.06
CA ARG A 193 16.51 6.49 -3.19
C ARG A 193 15.77 7.51 -4.02
N LYS A 194 14.88 7.03 -4.89
CA LYS A 194 14.05 7.87 -5.75
C LYS A 194 12.61 7.38 -5.73
N LEU A 195 11.70 8.32 -5.93
CA LEU A 195 10.26 8.07 -6.06
C LEU A 195 9.76 8.80 -7.30
N ARG A 196 8.77 8.22 -7.98
CA ARG A 196 7.96 8.90 -9.00
C ARG A 196 6.51 8.46 -8.92
N VAL A 197 5.64 9.24 -9.54
CA VAL A 197 4.22 8.91 -9.70
C VAL A 197 3.93 8.78 -11.20
N PRO A 198 4.02 7.58 -11.78
CA PRO A 198 3.77 7.38 -13.21
C PRO A 198 2.29 7.44 -13.57
N LYS A 199 1.38 7.27 -12.59
CA LYS A 199 -0.06 7.27 -12.81
C LYS A 199 -0.80 7.83 -11.59
N MET A 200 -1.79 8.68 -11.82
CA MET A 200 -2.82 9.05 -10.85
C MET A 200 -4.04 9.52 -11.63
N ARG A 201 -5.12 8.73 -11.62
CA ARG A 201 -6.36 9.06 -12.33
C ARG A 201 -6.92 10.39 -11.84
N LEU A 202 -7.57 11.12 -12.72
CA LEU A 202 -8.18 12.43 -12.42
C LEU A 202 -7.20 13.47 -11.82
N THR A 203 -5.92 13.32 -12.16
CA THR A 203 -4.85 14.16 -11.59
C THR A 203 -3.81 14.47 -12.65
N GLN A 204 -3.45 15.75 -12.75
CA GLN A 204 -2.23 16.14 -13.48
C GLN A 204 -1.04 15.82 -12.58
N ILE A 205 -0.09 15.04 -13.10
CA ILE A 205 1.06 14.56 -12.34
C ILE A 205 2.37 15.09 -12.92
N ASP A 206 3.35 15.24 -12.04
CA ASP A 206 4.76 15.26 -12.42
C ASP A 206 5.33 13.84 -12.24
N SER A 207 5.55 13.15 -13.36
CA SER A 207 6.03 11.77 -13.37
C SER A 207 7.56 11.64 -13.28
N SER A 208 8.27 12.74 -13.07
CA SER A 208 9.72 12.76 -12.95
C SER A 208 10.19 12.05 -11.69
N TRP A 209 11.33 11.39 -11.77
CA TRP A 209 11.99 10.83 -10.59
C TRP A 209 12.43 11.94 -9.63
N ARG A 210 12.03 11.85 -8.38
CA ARG A 210 12.46 12.72 -7.28
C ARG A 210 13.29 11.93 -6.29
N SER A 211 14.40 12.50 -5.86
CA SER A 211 15.17 11.93 -4.75
C SER A 211 14.39 12.06 -3.45
N PHE A 212 14.52 11.07 -2.56
CA PHE A 212 13.97 11.14 -1.22
C PHE A 212 14.93 10.58 -0.19
N SER A 213 14.75 11.01 1.03
CA SER A 213 15.49 10.52 2.20
C SER A 213 14.54 9.89 3.21
N ILE A 214 15.08 8.95 3.98
CA ILE A 214 14.43 8.40 5.16
C ILE A 214 15.22 8.89 6.37
N SER A 215 14.60 9.71 7.19
CA SER A 215 15.18 10.28 8.40
C SER A 215 14.41 9.80 9.63
N ARG A 216 14.76 10.28 10.82
CA ARG A 216 13.98 10.01 12.04
C ARG A 216 12.53 10.54 11.99
N LYS A 217 12.17 11.34 10.99
CA LYS A 217 10.80 11.87 10.79
C LYS A 217 10.04 11.13 9.69
N GLY A 218 10.63 10.06 9.14
CA GLY A 218 10.09 9.31 8.01
C GLY A 218 10.67 9.75 6.67
N ILE A 219 9.91 9.51 5.60
CA ILE A 219 10.23 9.83 4.21
C ILE A 219 9.96 11.31 3.93
N SER A 220 10.86 11.94 3.21
CA SER A 220 10.67 13.28 2.62
C SER A 220 11.33 13.37 1.26
N LEU A 221 10.64 13.96 0.27
CA LEU A 221 11.21 14.31 -1.03
C LEU A 221 12.07 15.57 -0.86
N GLY A 222 13.22 15.56 -1.58
CA GLY A 222 14.11 16.72 -1.66
C GLY A 222 13.73 17.66 -2.80
#